data_c790f01168590c0ab43c5924c70b23fa
#
_entry.id   c790f01168590c0ab43c5924c70b23fa
#
_cell.length_a   1.000
_cell.length_b   1.000
_cell.length_c   1.000
_cell.angle_alpha   90.00
_cell.angle_beta   90.00
_cell.angle_gamma   90.00
#
_symmetry.space_group_name_H-M   'P 1'
#
loop_
_entity.id
_entity.type
_entity.pdbx_description
1 polymer ?
#
loop_
_entity_poly.entity_id
_entity_poly.type
_entity_poly.pdbx_seq_one_letter_code
_entity_poly.pdbx_strand_id
1 'polypeptide(L)'
;MTDFLHIAGRILGALGGLVLAVWILMVWWKKSDDRPGLFMRWMLTLADLLFLGLVVGPLVGRFDYGAAFVGVPMAAVGGFILAIIWVPHLAGAVGRKFGQLYDGGDVPPDPEPFFSIAEARQKTGRYIEAVAELEKQLEVFPTHFRGLMMLAEIQADNLHDLPAATETIERIASQAVHAPKNVAYAFTRLADWQLKYLKDPVAARETFQRIVDLFPDSPEAYHAHQRLAHLATAEFLAGATERKPLKLTRHEDRLGLRPDFEGLKPPAPDPVGRVEVLVRQLEQFPLDSQAREELALVYACDFGRLDLAAEQLEQLIAQPCAPEAQITRWLNLLADLQAREGGDVALARQTLERIIEPGLEGIDVGGE
;
A
#
# COMPACT_ATOMS: atom_id res chain seq x y z
N MET A 1 30.63 59.45 42.08
CA MET A 1 30.86 58.78 40.73
C MET A 1 30.18 57.45 40.60
N THR A 2 30.08 56.65 41.65
CA THR A 2 29.35 55.36 41.69
C THR A 2 27.84 55.52 41.48
N ASP A 3 27.20 56.51 42.07
CA ASP A 3 25.75 56.74 41.97
C ASP A 3 25.32 57.14 40.54
N PHE A 4 26.16 57.89 39.84
CA PHE A 4 25.92 58.27 38.44
C PHE A 4 25.97 57.04 37.47
N LEU A 5 26.91 56.15 37.69
CA LEU A 5 27.03 54.91 36.95
C LEU A 5 25.84 53.96 37.18
N HIS A 6 25.34 53.89 38.43
CA HIS A 6 24.14 53.11 38.77
C HIS A 6 22.85 53.68 38.15
N ILE A 7 22.72 55.00 38.12
CA ILE A 7 21.56 55.65 37.48
C ILE A 7 21.63 55.50 35.95
N ALA A 8 22.80 55.70 35.35
CA ALA A 8 23.01 55.54 33.93
C ALA A 8 22.73 54.09 33.50
N GLY A 9 23.19 53.08 34.28
CA GLY A 9 22.91 51.67 34.02
C GLY A 9 21.42 51.32 34.08
N ARG A 10 20.70 51.90 35.05
CA ARG A 10 19.24 51.69 35.15
C ARG A 10 18.48 52.31 33.99
N ILE A 11 18.89 53.51 33.54
CA ILE A 11 18.27 54.19 32.40
C ILE A 11 18.56 53.40 31.10
N LEU A 12 19.78 52.93 30.91
CA LEU A 12 20.14 52.14 29.73
C LEU A 12 19.40 50.79 29.68
N GLY A 13 19.28 50.11 30.84
CA GLY A 13 18.49 48.90 31.00
C GLY A 13 17.00 49.10 30.72
N ALA A 14 16.42 50.19 31.21
CA ALA A 14 15.03 50.54 30.95
C ALA A 14 14.78 50.85 29.46
N LEU A 15 15.68 51.60 28.81
CA LEU A 15 15.62 51.88 27.37
C LEU A 15 15.76 50.63 26.54
N GLY A 16 16.71 49.74 26.87
CA GLY A 16 16.88 48.44 26.19
C GLY A 16 15.64 47.54 26.32
N GLY A 17 15.05 47.50 27.53
CA GLY A 17 13.80 46.78 27.78
C GLY A 17 12.62 47.32 26.99
N LEU A 18 12.53 48.66 26.88
CA LEU A 18 11.47 49.31 26.12
C LEU A 18 11.59 49.04 24.60
N VAL A 19 12.81 49.11 24.07
CA VAL A 19 13.07 48.79 22.65
C VAL A 19 12.72 47.30 22.34
N LEU A 20 13.10 46.39 23.24
CA LEU A 20 12.78 44.97 23.11
C LEU A 20 11.26 44.72 23.15
N ALA A 21 10.55 45.38 24.06
CA ALA A 21 9.10 45.27 24.18
C ALA A 21 8.40 45.80 22.92
N VAL A 22 8.81 46.96 22.41
CA VAL A 22 8.26 47.52 21.16
C VAL A 22 8.54 46.58 19.96
N TRP A 23 9.74 45.99 19.91
CA TRP A 23 10.08 45.04 18.84
C TRP A 23 9.20 43.78 18.91
N ILE A 24 8.99 43.20 20.10
CA ILE A 24 8.10 42.04 20.29
C ILE A 24 6.67 42.40 19.89
N LEU A 25 6.15 43.55 20.30
CA LEU A 25 4.81 43.99 19.92
C LEU A 25 4.68 44.20 18.42
N MET A 26 5.72 44.74 17.74
CA MET A 26 5.73 44.94 16.31
C MET A 26 5.75 43.60 15.54
N VAL A 27 6.52 42.62 16.02
CA VAL A 27 6.53 41.27 15.43
C VAL A 27 5.18 40.58 15.60
N TRP A 28 4.56 40.74 16.79
CA TRP A 28 3.22 40.19 17.03
C TRP A 28 2.15 40.83 16.18
N TRP A 29 2.20 42.14 16.00
CA TRP A 29 1.30 42.91 15.13
C TRP A 29 1.37 42.40 13.67
N LYS A 30 2.59 42.16 13.15
CA LYS A 30 2.79 41.69 11.78
C LYS A 30 2.29 40.27 11.57
N LYS A 31 2.36 39.40 12.59
CA LYS A 31 1.94 37.98 12.52
C LYS A 31 0.48 37.74 12.88
N SER A 32 -0.25 38.74 13.35
CA SER A 32 -1.63 38.58 13.79
C SER A 32 -2.60 38.73 12.62
N ASP A 33 -3.50 37.74 12.46
CA ASP A 33 -4.60 37.78 11.51
C ASP A 33 -5.72 38.72 11.94
N ASP A 34 -5.92 38.90 13.29
CA ASP A 34 -6.89 39.82 13.90
C ASP A 34 -6.19 41.02 14.53
N ARG A 35 -5.78 41.96 13.68
CA ARG A 35 -5.10 43.21 14.14
C ARG A 35 -5.98 44.11 14.99
N PRO A 36 -7.27 44.34 14.65
CA PRO A 36 -8.14 45.18 15.50
C PRO A 36 -8.37 44.57 16.88
N GLY A 37 -8.63 43.24 16.95
CA GLY A 37 -8.81 42.55 18.22
C GLY A 37 -7.54 42.56 19.09
N LEU A 38 -6.36 42.43 18.49
CA LEU A 38 -5.08 42.51 19.20
C LEU A 38 -4.84 43.90 19.76
N PHE A 39 -5.14 44.95 18.98
CA PHE A 39 -5.02 46.33 19.45
C PHE A 39 -5.94 46.62 20.65
N MET A 40 -7.20 46.16 20.59
CA MET A 40 -8.16 46.33 21.67
C MET A 40 -7.70 45.61 22.95
N ARG A 41 -7.13 44.41 22.82
CA ARG A 41 -6.54 43.69 23.98
C ARG A 41 -5.37 44.43 24.58
N TRP A 42 -4.48 45.02 23.78
CA TRP A 42 -3.37 45.85 24.30
C TRP A 42 -3.87 47.10 25.01
N MET A 43 -4.89 47.75 24.46
CA MET A 43 -5.51 48.94 25.12
C MET A 43 -6.12 48.56 26.47
N LEU A 44 -6.85 47.45 26.55
CA LEU A 44 -7.42 46.95 27.79
C LEU A 44 -6.36 46.53 28.81
N THR A 45 -5.29 45.87 28.36
CA THR A 45 -4.14 45.50 29.19
C THR A 45 -3.45 46.74 29.76
N LEU A 46 -3.24 47.77 28.92
CA LEU A 46 -2.64 49.04 29.35
C LEU A 46 -3.54 49.75 30.36
N ALA A 47 -4.85 49.78 30.16
CA ALA A 47 -5.81 50.37 31.09
C ALA A 47 -5.80 49.68 32.46
N ASP A 48 -5.77 48.31 32.44
CA ASP A 48 -5.69 47.52 33.67
C ASP A 48 -4.37 47.76 34.44
N LEU A 49 -3.24 47.78 33.73
CA LEU A 49 -1.93 48.09 34.33
C LEU A 49 -1.86 49.53 34.88
N LEU A 50 -2.44 50.51 34.18
CA LEU A 50 -2.53 51.89 34.67
C LEU A 50 -3.42 51.98 35.92
N PHE A 51 -4.56 51.27 35.93
CA PHE A 51 -5.43 51.19 37.09
C PHE A 51 -4.68 50.56 38.28
N LEU A 52 -4.01 49.46 38.11
CA LEU A 52 -3.21 48.83 39.18
C LEU A 52 -2.08 49.75 39.68
N GLY A 53 -1.36 50.41 38.78
CA GLY A 53 -0.23 51.27 39.11
C GLY A 53 -0.64 52.60 39.75
N LEU A 54 -1.67 53.26 39.19
CA LEU A 54 -2.07 54.64 39.66
C LEU A 54 -3.07 54.59 40.80
N VAL A 55 -3.92 53.58 40.90
CA VAL A 55 -4.95 53.52 41.93
C VAL A 55 -4.55 52.56 43.06
N VAL A 56 -4.20 51.34 42.72
CA VAL A 56 -3.89 50.31 43.74
C VAL A 56 -2.53 50.55 44.38
N GLY A 57 -1.50 50.90 43.58
CA GLY A 57 -0.15 51.15 44.09
C GLY A 57 -0.08 52.20 45.21
N PRO A 58 -0.62 53.42 45.02
CA PRO A 58 -0.66 54.44 46.09
C PRO A 58 -1.56 54.06 47.27
N LEU A 59 -2.64 53.29 47.02
CA LEU A 59 -3.55 52.83 48.08
C LEU A 59 -2.85 51.84 49.01
N VAL A 60 -2.10 50.90 48.44
CA VAL A 60 -1.29 49.90 49.16
C VAL A 60 -0.13 50.60 49.92
N GLY A 61 0.53 51.59 49.33
CA GLY A 61 1.65 52.27 49.91
C GLY A 61 1.28 53.20 51.12
N ARG A 62 -0.03 53.49 51.35
CA ARG A 62 -0.53 54.28 52.44
C ARG A 62 -0.92 53.51 53.69
N PHE A 63 -1.07 52.21 53.60
CA PHE A 63 -1.51 51.38 54.73
C PHE A 63 -0.39 50.37 55.11
N ASP A 64 0.11 50.47 56.35
CA ASP A 64 1.24 49.69 56.84
C ASP A 64 0.94 48.19 56.94
N TYR A 65 -0.04 47.77 57.73
CA TYR A 65 -0.47 46.40 57.87
C TYR A 65 -1.77 46.02 57.10
N GLY A 66 -2.55 47.03 56.69
CA GLY A 66 -3.78 46.82 55.87
C GLY A 66 -3.50 46.62 54.38
N ALA A 67 -2.28 46.93 53.95
CA ALA A 67 -1.88 46.88 52.56
C ALA A 67 -2.09 45.46 51.89
N ALA A 68 -1.83 44.44 52.67
CA ALA A 68 -2.03 43.04 52.18
C ALA A 68 -3.51 42.70 52.02
N PHE A 69 -4.39 43.20 52.90
CA PHE A 69 -5.84 42.87 52.83
C PHE A 69 -6.55 43.56 51.66
N VAL A 70 -6.05 44.70 51.20
CA VAL A 70 -6.64 45.44 50.08
C VAL A 70 -5.87 45.22 48.79
N GLY A 71 -4.56 45.19 48.85
CA GLY A 71 -3.70 45.05 47.66
C GLY A 71 -3.76 43.72 47.02
N VAL A 72 -3.75 42.63 47.81
CA VAL A 72 -3.79 41.27 47.25
C VAL A 72 -5.11 40.96 46.53
N PRO A 73 -6.30 41.24 47.09
CA PRO A 73 -7.55 41.06 46.36
C PRO A 73 -7.65 41.93 45.11
N MET A 74 -7.23 43.20 45.16
CA MET A 74 -7.29 44.06 43.98
C MET A 74 -6.30 43.63 42.88
N ALA A 75 -5.10 43.18 43.23
CA ALA A 75 -4.17 42.60 42.29
C ALA A 75 -4.70 41.28 41.70
N ALA A 76 -5.40 40.46 42.50
CA ALA A 76 -6.05 39.26 42.03
C ALA A 76 -7.18 39.55 41.01
N VAL A 77 -7.97 40.58 41.25
CA VAL A 77 -9.00 41.05 40.29
C VAL A 77 -8.37 41.50 38.98
N GLY A 78 -7.31 42.32 39.03
CA GLY A 78 -6.57 42.75 37.83
C GLY A 78 -5.97 41.53 37.06
N GLY A 79 -5.33 40.61 37.78
CA GLY A 79 -4.83 39.40 37.20
C GLY A 79 -5.92 38.53 36.55
N PHE A 80 -7.10 38.48 37.15
CA PHE A 80 -8.25 37.75 36.58
C PHE A 80 -8.79 38.44 35.32
N ILE A 81 -8.86 39.76 35.28
CA ILE A 81 -9.21 40.54 34.09
C ILE A 81 -8.22 40.25 32.94
N LEU A 82 -6.91 40.31 33.25
CA LEU A 82 -5.87 39.95 32.26
C LEU A 82 -6.01 38.52 31.75
N ALA A 83 -6.32 37.58 32.64
CA ALA A 83 -6.54 36.20 32.23
C ALA A 83 -7.73 36.06 31.27
N ILE A 84 -8.86 36.69 31.52
CA ILE A 84 -10.03 36.70 30.62
C ILE A 84 -9.68 37.29 29.26
N ILE A 85 -8.86 38.35 29.21
CA ILE A 85 -8.44 38.97 27.95
C ILE A 85 -7.49 38.08 27.13
N TRP A 86 -6.56 37.39 27.79
CA TRP A 86 -5.44 36.70 27.10
C TRP A 86 -5.59 35.19 26.98
N VAL A 87 -6.26 34.49 27.92
CA VAL A 87 -6.38 33.04 27.94
C VAL A 87 -7.00 32.49 26.65
N PRO A 88 -8.11 33.03 26.11
CA PRO A 88 -8.69 32.51 24.87
C PRO A 88 -7.74 32.64 23.68
N HIS A 89 -6.96 33.74 23.63
CA HIS A 89 -6.00 33.95 22.53
C HIS A 89 -4.79 33.03 22.63
N LEU A 90 -4.24 32.85 23.83
CA LEU A 90 -3.12 31.96 24.10
C LEU A 90 -3.55 30.51 23.92
N ALA A 91 -4.71 30.10 24.42
CA ALA A 91 -5.25 28.76 24.25
C ALA A 91 -5.45 28.44 22.76
N GLY A 92 -5.98 29.36 21.96
CA GLY A 92 -6.12 29.19 20.52
C GLY A 92 -4.77 29.06 19.78
N ALA A 93 -3.77 29.87 20.19
CA ALA A 93 -2.43 29.81 19.58
C ALA A 93 -1.69 28.51 19.95
N VAL A 94 -1.81 28.07 21.20
CA VAL A 94 -1.24 26.82 21.69
C VAL A 94 -1.99 25.64 21.04
N GLY A 95 -3.32 25.69 21.02
CA GLY A 95 -4.15 24.64 20.39
C GLY A 95 -3.83 24.43 18.91
N ARG A 96 -3.65 25.53 18.15
CA ARG A 96 -3.22 25.42 16.75
C ARG A 96 -1.84 24.75 16.60
N LYS A 97 -0.86 25.12 17.43
CA LYS A 97 0.47 24.51 17.39
C LYS A 97 0.46 23.02 17.77
N PHE A 98 -0.34 22.66 18.74
CA PHE A 98 -0.52 21.24 19.11
C PHE A 98 -1.34 20.48 18.06
N GLY A 99 -2.35 21.10 17.45
CA GLY A 99 -3.09 20.52 16.33
C GLY A 99 -2.18 20.26 15.13
N GLN A 100 -1.33 21.21 14.76
CA GLN A 100 -0.36 21.06 13.66
C GLN A 100 0.64 19.91 13.86
N LEU A 101 0.96 19.56 15.09
CA LEU A 101 1.79 18.39 15.42
C LEU A 101 1.06 17.05 15.18
N TYR A 102 -0.29 17.07 15.24
CA TYR A 102 -1.11 15.86 15.06
C TYR A 102 -1.70 15.75 13.65
N ASP A 103 -2.10 16.85 13.03
CA ASP A 103 -2.82 16.89 11.74
C ASP A 103 -1.94 17.28 10.54
N GLY A 104 -0.61 17.34 10.73
CA GLY A 104 0.32 17.63 9.63
C GLY A 104 0.38 19.11 9.18
N GLY A 105 -0.28 20.04 9.85
CA GLY A 105 -0.22 21.49 9.60
C GLY A 105 -1.44 22.08 8.89
N ASP A 106 -1.40 23.41 8.66
CA ASP A 106 -2.47 24.19 7.99
C ASP A 106 -2.53 23.98 6.46
N VAL A 107 -1.78 23.03 5.91
CA VAL A 107 -1.88 22.67 4.49
C VAL A 107 -3.15 21.81 4.34
N PRO A 108 -4.17 22.27 3.62
CA PRO A 108 -5.31 21.42 3.33
C PRO A 108 -4.80 20.15 2.65
N PRO A 109 -5.25 18.96 3.08
CA PRO A 109 -4.87 17.71 2.41
C PRO A 109 -5.22 17.84 0.94
N ASP A 110 -4.35 17.32 0.06
CA ASP A 110 -4.65 17.26 -1.36
C ASP A 110 -6.02 16.60 -1.53
N PRO A 111 -6.87 17.15 -2.42
CA PRO A 111 -8.21 16.62 -2.61
C PRO A 111 -8.10 15.17 -3.08
N GLU A 112 -8.55 14.23 -2.25
CA GLU A 112 -8.62 12.82 -2.57
C GLU A 112 -10.02 12.45 -3.06
N PRO A 113 -10.14 11.53 -4.04
CA PRO A 113 -11.45 11.07 -4.51
C PRO A 113 -12.17 10.26 -3.42
N PHE A 114 -13.45 10.52 -3.28
CA PHE A 114 -14.28 9.91 -2.25
C PHE A 114 -15.19 8.83 -2.84
N PHE A 115 -14.84 7.56 -2.68
CA PHE A 115 -15.55 6.43 -3.27
C PHE A 115 -16.55 5.72 -2.34
N SER A 116 -16.63 6.09 -1.07
CA SER A 116 -17.46 5.36 -0.10
C SER A 116 -18.96 5.40 -0.43
N ILE A 117 -19.45 6.45 -1.12
CA ILE A 117 -20.85 6.49 -1.59
C ILE A 117 -21.07 5.44 -2.69
N ALA A 118 -20.15 5.34 -3.66
CA ALA A 118 -20.23 4.34 -4.72
C ALA A 118 -20.13 2.91 -4.15
N GLU A 119 -19.21 2.67 -3.20
CA GLU A 119 -19.09 1.39 -2.49
C GLU A 119 -20.38 1.01 -1.72
N ALA A 120 -21.02 1.97 -1.06
CA ALA A 120 -22.27 1.74 -0.35
C ALA A 120 -23.41 1.39 -1.31
N ARG A 121 -23.50 2.07 -2.46
CA ARG A 121 -24.48 1.76 -3.52
C ARG A 121 -24.23 0.40 -4.14
N GLN A 122 -22.97 0.06 -4.41
CA GLN A 122 -22.57 -1.27 -4.90
C GLN A 122 -23.01 -2.37 -3.93
N LYS A 123 -22.73 -2.22 -2.62
CA LYS A 123 -23.12 -3.19 -1.58
C LYS A 123 -24.64 -3.35 -1.43
N THR A 124 -25.42 -2.31 -1.78
CA THR A 124 -26.88 -2.35 -1.76
C THR A 124 -27.51 -2.80 -3.09
N GLY A 125 -26.69 -3.20 -4.08
CA GLY A 125 -27.16 -3.68 -5.38
C GLY A 125 -27.56 -2.57 -6.36
N ARG A 126 -27.31 -1.30 -6.03
CA ARG A 126 -27.64 -0.16 -6.89
C ARG A 126 -26.46 0.14 -7.83
N TYR A 127 -26.18 -0.76 -8.74
CA TYR A 127 -24.96 -0.72 -9.56
C TYR A 127 -24.92 0.47 -10.51
N ILE A 128 -26.05 0.81 -11.15
CA ILE A 128 -26.12 1.96 -12.09
C ILE A 128 -25.85 3.28 -11.35
N GLU A 129 -26.40 3.43 -10.14
CA GLU A 129 -26.15 4.63 -9.34
C GLU A 129 -24.69 4.67 -8.80
N ALA A 130 -24.08 3.50 -8.55
CA ALA A 130 -22.69 3.40 -8.15
C ALA A 130 -21.75 3.83 -9.30
N VAL A 131 -22.05 3.39 -10.53
CA VAL A 131 -21.32 3.81 -11.74
C VAL A 131 -21.41 5.32 -11.93
N ALA A 132 -22.61 5.90 -11.88
CA ALA A 132 -22.80 7.35 -12.04
C ALA A 132 -22.03 8.18 -10.99
N GLU A 133 -21.94 7.69 -9.75
CA GLU A 133 -21.16 8.35 -8.70
C GLU A 133 -19.65 8.24 -8.92
N LEU A 134 -19.19 7.06 -9.42
CA LEU A 134 -17.78 6.87 -9.80
C LEU A 134 -17.39 7.76 -10.98
N GLU A 135 -18.21 7.84 -12.02
CA GLU A 135 -17.96 8.69 -13.18
C GLU A 135 -17.83 10.15 -12.77
N LYS A 136 -18.70 10.65 -11.89
CA LYS A 136 -18.63 12.00 -11.33
C LYS A 136 -17.31 12.26 -10.59
N GLN A 137 -16.83 11.28 -9.81
CA GLN A 137 -15.52 11.40 -9.14
C GLN A 137 -14.36 11.33 -10.15
N LEU A 138 -14.50 10.51 -11.18
CA LEU A 138 -13.51 10.35 -12.25
C LEU A 138 -13.46 11.52 -13.24
N GLU A 139 -14.47 12.39 -13.29
CA GLU A 139 -14.40 13.67 -13.99
C GLU A 139 -13.38 14.61 -13.32
N VAL A 140 -13.29 14.57 -11.98
CA VAL A 140 -12.34 15.38 -11.20
C VAL A 140 -10.98 14.70 -11.12
N PHE A 141 -10.95 13.37 -11.00
CA PHE A 141 -9.74 12.55 -10.83
C PHE A 141 -9.63 11.50 -11.97
N PRO A 142 -9.40 11.90 -13.23
CA PRO A 142 -9.50 11.01 -14.39
C PRO A 142 -8.45 9.92 -14.45
N THR A 143 -7.36 10.06 -13.70
CA THR A 143 -6.24 9.11 -13.65
C THR A 143 -6.20 8.29 -12.35
N HIS A 144 -7.23 8.35 -11.53
CA HIS A 144 -7.22 7.64 -10.26
C HIS A 144 -7.45 6.13 -10.46
N PHE A 145 -6.39 5.34 -10.33
CA PHE A 145 -6.38 3.90 -10.64
C PHE A 145 -7.47 3.10 -9.92
N ARG A 146 -7.62 3.28 -8.59
CA ARG A 146 -8.64 2.55 -7.82
C ARG A 146 -10.06 2.86 -8.29
N GLY A 147 -10.34 4.12 -8.63
CA GLY A 147 -11.66 4.53 -9.13
C GLY A 147 -11.97 3.88 -10.49
N LEU A 148 -11.00 3.89 -11.41
CA LEU A 148 -11.14 3.24 -12.72
C LEU A 148 -11.29 1.73 -12.60
N MET A 149 -10.51 1.07 -11.74
CA MET A 149 -10.66 -0.37 -11.50
C MET A 149 -12.02 -0.73 -10.90
N MET A 150 -12.50 0.05 -9.91
CA MET A 150 -13.81 -0.16 -9.32
C MET A 150 -14.94 0.01 -10.34
N LEU A 151 -14.81 0.98 -11.26
CA LEU A 151 -15.75 1.16 -12.36
C LEU A 151 -15.76 -0.08 -13.26
N ALA A 152 -14.60 -0.54 -13.71
CA ALA A 152 -14.48 -1.73 -14.55
C ALA A 152 -15.02 -2.99 -13.85
N GLU A 153 -14.78 -3.16 -12.55
CA GLU A 153 -15.29 -4.29 -11.77
C GLU A 153 -16.83 -4.28 -11.67
N ILE A 154 -17.45 -3.12 -11.45
CA ILE A 154 -18.91 -3.02 -11.41
C ILE A 154 -19.50 -3.30 -12.80
N GLN A 155 -18.89 -2.78 -13.86
CA GLN A 155 -19.32 -3.02 -15.24
C GLN A 155 -19.25 -4.52 -15.59
N ALA A 156 -18.15 -5.19 -15.30
CA ALA A 156 -17.95 -6.61 -15.63
C ALA A 156 -18.72 -7.57 -14.70
N ASP A 157 -18.52 -7.45 -13.40
CA ASP A 157 -19.00 -8.45 -12.43
C ASP A 157 -20.50 -8.24 -12.04
N ASN A 158 -20.98 -6.99 -12.01
CA ASN A 158 -22.34 -6.69 -11.55
C ASN A 158 -23.31 -6.37 -12.69
N LEU A 159 -22.87 -5.61 -13.70
CA LEU A 159 -23.73 -5.25 -14.84
C LEU A 159 -23.57 -6.21 -16.03
N HIS A 160 -22.56 -7.08 -15.99
CA HIS A 160 -22.22 -7.99 -17.09
C HIS A 160 -21.95 -7.29 -18.44
N ASP A 161 -21.53 -6.02 -18.37
CA ASP A 161 -21.15 -5.19 -19.51
C ASP A 161 -19.61 -5.26 -19.69
N LEU A 162 -19.17 -6.34 -20.31
CA LEU A 162 -17.74 -6.55 -20.55
C LEU A 162 -17.16 -5.57 -21.59
N PRO A 163 -17.89 -5.16 -22.64
CA PRO A 163 -17.41 -4.09 -23.53
C PRO A 163 -17.07 -2.79 -22.79
N ALA A 164 -17.95 -2.28 -21.93
CA ALA A 164 -17.68 -1.08 -21.13
C ALA A 164 -16.50 -1.27 -20.16
N ALA A 165 -16.42 -2.44 -19.52
CA ALA A 165 -15.27 -2.78 -18.67
C ALA A 165 -13.96 -2.80 -19.45
N THR A 166 -13.97 -3.34 -20.68
CA THR A 166 -12.79 -3.35 -21.57
C THR A 166 -12.36 -1.94 -21.92
N GLU A 167 -13.28 -1.06 -22.26
CA GLU A 167 -13.00 0.37 -22.56
C GLU A 167 -12.35 1.05 -21.34
N THR A 168 -12.86 0.78 -20.15
CA THR A 168 -12.30 1.32 -18.89
C THR A 168 -10.86 0.81 -18.66
N ILE A 169 -10.58 -0.47 -18.91
CA ILE A 169 -9.22 -1.04 -18.80
C ILE A 169 -8.28 -0.46 -19.86
N GLU A 170 -8.74 -0.27 -21.11
CA GLU A 170 -7.95 0.38 -22.16
C GLU A 170 -7.64 1.85 -21.80
N ARG A 171 -8.58 2.54 -21.16
CA ARG A 171 -8.33 3.88 -20.62
C ARG A 171 -7.22 3.88 -19.58
N ILE A 172 -7.17 2.87 -18.67
CA ILE A 172 -6.05 2.72 -17.71
C ILE A 172 -4.74 2.51 -18.46
N ALA A 173 -4.72 1.61 -19.44
CA ALA A 173 -3.52 1.27 -20.20
C ALA A 173 -2.97 2.43 -21.05
N SER A 174 -3.84 3.31 -21.53
CA SER A 174 -3.45 4.48 -22.32
C SER A 174 -2.82 5.62 -21.49
N GLN A 175 -2.96 5.58 -20.16
CA GLN A 175 -2.48 6.60 -19.25
C GLN A 175 -1.06 6.27 -18.75
N ALA A 176 -0.06 7.01 -19.19
CA ALA A 176 1.35 6.80 -18.83
C ALA A 176 1.67 7.02 -17.33
N VAL A 177 0.71 7.55 -16.55
CA VAL A 177 0.88 7.83 -15.12
C VAL A 177 0.84 6.54 -14.27
N HIS A 178 0.27 5.45 -14.79
CA HIS A 178 0.12 4.21 -14.04
C HIS A 178 1.40 3.37 -14.05
N ALA A 179 1.76 2.85 -12.87
CA ALA A 179 2.87 1.92 -12.74
C ALA A 179 2.61 0.62 -13.55
N PRO A 180 3.65 -0.02 -14.12
CA PRO A 180 3.51 -1.27 -14.90
C PRO A 180 2.68 -2.34 -14.19
N LYS A 181 2.89 -2.54 -12.89
CA LYS A 181 2.12 -3.49 -12.07
C LYS A 181 0.61 -3.22 -12.06
N ASN A 182 0.20 -1.95 -12.10
CA ASN A 182 -1.21 -1.58 -12.09
C ASN A 182 -1.86 -1.88 -13.45
N VAL A 183 -1.16 -1.58 -14.54
CA VAL A 183 -1.64 -1.88 -15.90
C VAL A 183 -1.72 -3.39 -16.13
N ALA A 184 -0.69 -4.14 -15.70
CA ALA A 184 -0.69 -5.59 -15.78
C ALA A 184 -1.81 -6.23 -14.93
N TYR A 185 -2.07 -5.69 -13.74
CA TYR A 185 -3.21 -6.10 -12.92
C TYR A 185 -4.54 -5.86 -13.64
N ALA A 186 -4.72 -4.70 -14.26
CA ALA A 186 -5.94 -4.35 -15.00
C ALA A 186 -6.17 -5.32 -16.16
N PHE A 187 -5.14 -5.61 -16.98
CA PHE A 187 -5.23 -6.59 -18.05
C PHE A 187 -5.46 -8.02 -17.53
N THR A 188 -4.84 -8.42 -16.42
CA THR A 188 -5.09 -9.72 -15.81
C THR A 188 -6.56 -9.88 -15.42
N ARG A 189 -7.15 -8.84 -14.82
CA ARG A 189 -8.59 -8.83 -14.49
C ARG A 189 -9.45 -8.93 -15.75
N LEU A 190 -9.09 -8.23 -16.82
CA LEU A 190 -9.80 -8.31 -18.10
C LEU A 190 -9.75 -9.74 -18.67
N ALA A 191 -8.57 -10.37 -18.70
CA ALA A 191 -8.42 -11.75 -19.16
C ALA A 191 -9.25 -12.74 -18.30
N ASP A 192 -9.28 -12.55 -16.98
CA ASP A 192 -10.10 -13.38 -16.09
C ASP A 192 -11.61 -13.20 -16.38
N TRP A 193 -12.08 -11.99 -16.69
CA TRP A 193 -13.48 -11.76 -17.11
C TRP A 193 -13.79 -12.34 -18.49
N GLN A 194 -12.86 -12.28 -19.45
CA GLN A 194 -13.01 -12.93 -20.76
C GLN A 194 -13.16 -14.46 -20.62
N LEU A 195 -12.38 -15.08 -19.74
CA LEU A 195 -12.51 -16.51 -19.43
C LEU A 195 -13.82 -16.84 -18.68
N LYS A 196 -14.19 -16.02 -17.70
CA LYS A 196 -15.35 -16.27 -16.84
C LYS A 196 -16.67 -16.09 -17.55
N TYR A 197 -16.82 -14.97 -18.26
CA TYR A 197 -18.10 -14.56 -18.84
C TYR A 197 -18.25 -14.90 -20.31
N LEU A 198 -17.20 -14.68 -21.13
CA LEU A 198 -17.23 -15.00 -22.55
C LEU A 198 -16.82 -16.45 -22.82
N LYS A 199 -16.11 -17.09 -21.88
CA LYS A 199 -15.47 -18.41 -22.09
C LYS A 199 -14.57 -18.41 -23.32
N ASP A 200 -13.92 -17.27 -23.56
CA ASP A 200 -13.05 -17.05 -24.71
C ASP A 200 -11.57 -17.09 -24.30
N PRO A 201 -10.90 -18.24 -24.44
CA PRO A 201 -9.48 -18.37 -24.13
C PRO A 201 -8.58 -17.68 -25.17
N VAL A 202 -9.10 -17.38 -26.38
CA VAL A 202 -8.31 -16.69 -27.40
C VAL A 202 -8.16 -15.23 -27.03
N ALA A 203 -9.25 -14.55 -26.70
CA ALA A 203 -9.22 -13.18 -26.23
C ALA A 203 -8.38 -13.03 -24.93
N ALA A 204 -8.50 -13.96 -24.00
CA ALA A 204 -7.70 -13.98 -22.78
C ALA A 204 -6.20 -14.15 -23.08
N ARG A 205 -5.85 -15.03 -24.04
CA ARG A 205 -4.46 -15.22 -24.50
C ARG A 205 -3.89 -13.95 -25.09
N GLU A 206 -4.64 -13.27 -25.94
CA GLU A 206 -4.23 -11.99 -26.53
C GLU A 206 -4.01 -10.93 -25.45
N THR A 207 -4.89 -10.88 -24.43
CA THR A 207 -4.76 -9.95 -23.33
C THR A 207 -3.52 -10.22 -22.47
N PHE A 208 -3.19 -11.49 -22.17
CA PHE A 208 -1.96 -11.84 -21.47
C PHE A 208 -0.71 -11.57 -22.30
N GLN A 209 -0.77 -11.83 -23.62
CA GLN A 209 0.33 -11.53 -24.52
C GLN A 209 0.63 -10.04 -24.56
N ARG A 210 -0.39 -9.17 -24.50
CA ARG A 210 -0.19 -7.72 -24.41
C ARG A 210 0.59 -7.30 -23.16
N ILE A 211 0.42 -8.00 -22.02
CA ILE A 211 1.23 -7.72 -20.82
C ILE A 211 2.70 -8.01 -21.09
N VAL A 212 2.99 -9.15 -21.74
CA VAL A 212 4.36 -9.54 -22.11
C VAL A 212 4.98 -8.53 -23.07
N ASP A 213 4.23 -8.08 -24.07
CA ASP A 213 4.70 -7.14 -25.09
C ASP A 213 4.95 -5.74 -24.53
N LEU A 214 4.11 -5.29 -23.57
CA LEU A 214 4.23 -3.98 -22.95
C LEU A 214 5.33 -3.90 -21.89
N PHE A 215 5.57 -4.97 -21.18
CA PHE A 215 6.51 -4.99 -20.04
C PHE A 215 7.49 -6.17 -20.16
N PRO A 216 8.24 -6.30 -21.25
CA PRO A 216 9.22 -7.37 -21.40
C PRO A 216 10.23 -7.31 -20.25
N ASP A 217 10.75 -8.44 -19.84
CA ASP A 217 11.73 -8.59 -18.76
C ASP A 217 11.28 -8.01 -17.40
N SER A 218 9.98 -8.10 -17.12
CA SER A 218 9.37 -7.67 -15.86
C SER A 218 8.76 -8.84 -15.10
N PRO A 219 8.57 -8.72 -13.77
CA PRO A 219 7.82 -9.70 -12.99
C PRO A 219 6.39 -9.90 -13.50
N GLU A 220 5.80 -8.86 -14.06
CA GLU A 220 4.46 -8.88 -14.66
C GLU A 220 4.43 -9.78 -15.90
N ALA A 221 5.44 -9.67 -16.78
CA ALA A 221 5.58 -10.56 -17.94
C ALA A 221 5.82 -12.02 -17.51
N TYR A 222 6.64 -12.24 -16.49
CA TYR A 222 6.82 -13.59 -15.93
C TYR A 222 5.49 -14.20 -15.49
N HIS A 223 4.68 -13.47 -14.72
CA HIS A 223 3.37 -13.95 -14.30
C HIS A 223 2.40 -14.18 -15.48
N ALA A 224 2.44 -13.30 -16.49
CA ALA A 224 1.63 -13.47 -17.69
C ALA A 224 2.04 -14.74 -18.48
N HIS A 225 3.33 -15.05 -18.61
CA HIS A 225 3.82 -16.29 -19.21
C HIS A 225 3.32 -17.53 -18.48
N GLN A 226 3.33 -17.54 -17.14
CA GLN A 226 2.79 -18.66 -16.36
C GLN A 226 1.28 -18.83 -16.62
N ARG A 227 0.53 -17.73 -16.70
CA ARG A 227 -0.90 -17.77 -17.02
C ARG A 227 -1.18 -18.29 -18.44
N LEU A 228 -0.36 -17.87 -19.41
CA LEU A 228 -0.45 -18.34 -20.81
C LEU A 228 -0.22 -19.85 -20.94
N ALA A 229 0.75 -20.38 -20.21
CA ALA A 229 1.09 -21.80 -20.23
C ALA A 229 -0.05 -22.69 -19.70
N HIS A 230 -0.81 -22.18 -18.72
CA HIS A 230 -1.90 -22.92 -18.06
C HIS A 230 -3.29 -22.45 -18.49
N LEU A 231 -3.41 -21.75 -19.61
CA LEU A 231 -4.70 -21.26 -20.07
C LEU A 231 -5.57 -22.43 -20.56
N ALA A 232 -6.75 -22.58 -19.96
CA ALA A 232 -7.71 -23.61 -20.36
C ALA A 232 -8.10 -23.47 -21.83
N THR A 233 -8.19 -24.60 -22.55
CA THR A 233 -8.67 -24.61 -23.93
C THR A 233 -10.17 -24.33 -24.01
N ALA A 234 -10.63 -23.84 -25.17
CA ALA A 234 -12.06 -23.60 -25.40
C ALA A 234 -12.90 -24.87 -25.21
N GLU A 235 -12.36 -26.00 -25.64
CA GLU A 235 -13.01 -27.33 -25.51
C GLU A 235 -13.16 -27.73 -24.04
N PHE A 236 -12.12 -27.51 -23.22
CA PHE A 236 -12.18 -27.75 -21.76
C PHE A 236 -13.22 -26.88 -21.08
N LEU A 237 -13.28 -25.58 -21.40
CA LEU A 237 -14.25 -24.65 -20.84
C LEU A 237 -15.69 -24.99 -21.27
N ALA A 238 -15.90 -25.44 -22.52
CA ALA A 238 -17.19 -25.87 -23.00
C ALA A 238 -17.63 -27.17 -22.30
N GLY A 239 -16.73 -28.15 -22.17
CA GLY A 239 -16.98 -29.43 -21.51
C GLY A 239 -17.23 -29.29 -19.99
N ALA A 240 -16.63 -28.32 -19.34
CA ALA A 240 -16.84 -28.05 -17.92
C ALA A 240 -18.28 -27.55 -17.60
N THR A 241 -18.99 -27.04 -18.60
CA THR A 241 -20.38 -26.60 -18.46
C THR A 241 -21.36 -27.75 -18.54
N GLU A 242 -21.00 -28.85 -19.26
CA GLU A 242 -21.79 -30.08 -19.28
C GLU A 242 -21.48 -30.87 -18.01
N ARG A 243 -22.35 -30.75 -17.01
CA ARG A 243 -22.37 -31.64 -15.83
C ARG A 243 -22.67 -33.06 -16.35
N LYS A 244 -21.62 -33.84 -16.62
CA LYS A 244 -21.84 -35.30 -16.87
C LYS A 244 -22.48 -35.87 -15.62
N PRO A 245 -23.70 -36.45 -15.72
CA PRO A 245 -24.34 -37.06 -14.56
C PRO A 245 -23.40 -38.16 -14.05
N LEU A 246 -22.96 -38.02 -12.80
CA LEU A 246 -22.22 -39.10 -12.13
C LEU A 246 -23.12 -40.34 -12.15
N LYS A 247 -22.83 -41.31 -13.02
CA LYS A 247 -23.44 -42.62 -12.96
C LYS A 247 -22.87 -43.32 -11.71
N LEU A 248 -23.53 -43.08 -10.58
CA LEU A 248 -23.31 -43.91 -9.40
C LEU A 248 -23.80 -45.31 -9.76
N THR A 249 -22.89 -46.21 -10.02
CA THR A 249 -23.18 -47.65 -10.12
C THR A 249 -23.67 -48.06 -8.73
N ARG A 250 -25.02 -48.24 -8.59
CA ARG A 250 -25.62 -48.81 -7.39
C ARG A 250 -25.06 -50.22 -7.26
N HIS A 251 -24.05 -50.36 -6.43
CA HIS A 251 -23.67 -51.66 -5.89
C HIS A 251 -24.56 -51.87 -4.64
N GLU A 252 -25.74 -52.46 -4.86
CA GLU A 252 -26.69 -52.74 -3.79
C GLU A 252 -26.18 -53.78 -2.77
N ASP A 253 -25.12 -54.51 -3.06
CA ASP A 253 -24.69 -55.66 -2.27
C ASP A 253 -23.39 -55.50 -1.45
N ARG A 254 -22.79 -54.32 -1.38
CA ARG A 254 -21.54 -54.12 -0.61
C ARG A 254 -21.50 -52.81 0.13
N LEU A 255 -22.39 -52.63 1.09
CA LEU A 255 -22.26 -51.64 2.18
C LEU A 255 -21.38 -52.19 3.29
N GLY A 256 -20.14 -52.55 3.01
CA GLY A 256 -19.14 -52.98 3.96
C GLY A 256 -17.86 -52.26 3.66
N LEU A 257 -17.19 -51.72 4.71
CA LEU A 257 -15.82 -51.26 4.64
C LEU A 257 -14.97 -52.29 3.92
N ARG A 258 -14.49 -51.97 2.72
CA ARG A 258 -13.53 -52.82 2.02
C ARG A 258 -12.21 -52.75 2.80
N PRO A 259 -11.63 -53.87 3.20
CA PRO A 259 -10.33 -53.88 3.89
C PRO A 259 -9.17 -53.49 2.95
N ASP A 260 -9.38 -53.45 1.65
CA ASP A 260 -8.32 -53.13 0.68
C ASP A 260 -8.59 -51.80 -0.01
N PHE A 261 -7.97 -50.73 0.49
CA PHE A 261 -7.88 -49.43 -0.17
C PHE A 261 -6.95 -49.46 -1.42
N GLU A 262 -6.21 -50.53 -1.68
CA GLU A 262 -5.28 -50.64 -2.81
C GLU A 262 -5.97 -50.53 -4.17
N GLY A 263 -7.21 -51.01 -4.27
CA GLY A 263 -7.99 -50.92 -5.53
C GLY A 263 -8.60 -49.56 -5.81
N LEU A 264 -8.45 -48.55 -4.91
CA LEU A 264 -8.91 -47.18 -5.08
C LEU A 264 -7.77 -46.21 -5.43
N LYS A 265 -6.52 -46.66 -5.42
CA LYS A 265 -5.44 -45.85 -5.95
C LYS A 265 -5.62 -45.78 -7.47
N PRO A 266 -5.71 -44.57 -8.06
CA PRO A 266 -5.60 -44.47 -9.52
C PRO A 266 -4.30 -45.19 -9.94
N PRO A 267 -4.30 -45.88 -11.09
CA PRO A 267 -3.07 -46.50 -11.61
C PRO A 267 -1.97 -45.43 -11.59
N ALA A 268 -0.79 -45.81 -11.07
CA ALA A 268 0.34 -44.89 -11.06
C ALA A 268 0.54 -44.37 -12.49
N PRO A 269 0.55 -43.07 -12.73
CA PRO A 269 0.73 -42.53 -14.06
C PRO A 269 2.06 -43.04 -14.63
N ASP A 270 2.05 -43.51 -15.87
CA ASP A 270 3.26 -43.97 -16.56
C ASP A 270 4.32 -42.84 -16.56
N PRO A 271 5.48 -43.02 -15.91
CA PRO A 271 6.50 -41.98 -15.83
C PRO A 271 7.00 -41.52 -17.20
N VAL A 272 7.08 -42.44 -18.18
CA VAL A 272 7.54 -42.10 -19.52
C VAL A 272 6.52 -41.21 -20.24
N GLY A 273 5.24 -41.57 -20.17
CA GLY A 273 4.18 -40.74 -20.73
C GLY A 273 4.09 -39.35 -20.09
N ARG A 274 4.35 -39.25 -18.77
CA ARG A 274 4.42 -37.94 -18.08
C ARG A 274 5.55 -37.07 -18.60
N VAL A 275 6.76 -37.63 -18.76
CA VAL A 275 7.89 -36.89 -19.32
C VAL A 275 7.57 -36.39 -20.73
N GLU A 276 6.98 -37.24 -21.60
CA GLU A 276 6.63 -36.80 -22.96
C GLU A 276 5.64 -35.64 -22.97
N VAL A 277 4.63 -35.66 -22.10
CA VAL A 277 3.66 -34.58 -21.98
C VAL A 277 4.32 -33.29 -21.48
N LEU A 278 5.16 -33.39 -20.43
CA LEU A 278 5.84 -32.22 -19.84
C LEU A 278 6.87 -31.64 -20.83
N VAL A 279 7.62 -32.43 -21.55
CA VAL A 279 8.56 -31.95 -22.57
C VAL A 279 7.81 -31.22 -23.67
N ARG A 280 6.70 -31.80 -24.19
CA ARG A 280 5.87 -31.13 -25.20
C ARG A 280 5.27 -29.82 -24.69
N GLN A 281 4.89 -29.77 -23.42
CA GLN A 281 4.44 -28.52 -22.76
C GLN A 281 5.57 -27.48 -22.75
N LEU A 282 6.78 -27.87 -22.40
CA LEU A 282 7.94 -26.98 -22.34
C LEU A 282 8.44 -26.54 -23.72
N GLU A 283 8.22 -27.35 -24.78
CA GLU A 283 8.49 -26.94 -26.16
C GLU A 283 7.56 -25.79 -26.60
N GLN A 284 6.31 -25.81 -26.15
CA GLN A 284 5.34 -24.75 -26.45
C GLN A 284 5.49 -23.55 -25.51
N PHE A 285 5.82 -23.78 -24.24
CA PHE A 285 5.94 -22.76 -23.18
C PHE A 285 7.26 -22.93 -22.41
N PRO A 286 8.40 -22.46 -22.96
CA PRO A 286 9.73 -22.67 -22.36
C PRO A 286 9.89 -22.07 -20.95
N LEU A 287 9.08 -21.06 -20.60
CA LEU A 287 9.10 -20.40 -19.30
C LEU A 287 8.09 -20.96 -18.29
N ASP A 288 7.40 -22.06 -18.63
CA ASP A 288 6.49 -22.73 -17.70
C ASP A 288 7.26 -23.35 -16.54
N SER A 289 7.25 -22.65 -15.42
CA SER A 289 7.96 -23.07 -14.21
C SER A 289 7.34 -24.30 -13.55
N GLN A 290 6.03 -24.46 -13.63
CA GLN A 290 5.34 -25.59 -13.02
C GLN A 290 5.66 -26.90 -13.77
N ALA A 291 5.57 -26.88 -15.10
CA ALA A 291 5.90 -28.04 -15.91
C ALA A 291 7.36 -28.46 -15.75
N ARG A 292 8.27 -27.49 -15.68
CA ARG A 292 9.70 -27.76 -15.49
C ARG A 292 10.01 -28.31 -14.10
N GLU A 293 9.38 -27.78 -13.04
CA GLU A 293 9.50 -28.30 -11.68
C GLU A 293 8.98 -29.75 -11.59
N GLU A 294 7.82 -30.04 -12.21
CA GLU A 294 7.25 -31.39 -12.26
C GLU A 294 8.17 -32.36 -13.03
N LEU A 295 8.75 -31.90 -14.12
CA LEU A 295 9.71 -32.70 -14.90
C LEU A 295 10.96 -33.05 -14.06
N ALA A 296 11.48 -32.08 -13.30
CA ALA A 296 12.60 -32.30 -12.39
C ALA A 296 12.26 -33.38 -11.33
N LEU A 297 11.07 -33.30 -10.73
CA LEU A 297 10.60 -34.28 -9.74
C LEU A 297 10.45 -35.70 -10.37
N VAL A 298 9.91 -35.81 -11.60
CA VAL A 298 9.80 -37.08 -12.28
C VAL A 298 11.19 -37.68 -12.58
N TYR A 299 12.15 -36.85 -13.02
CA TYR A 299 13.53 -37.34 -13.24
C TYR A 299 14.18 -37.81 -11.94
N ALA A 300 14.02 -37.08 -10.84
CA ALA A 300 14.60 -37.48 -9.56
C ALA A 300 13.94 -38.70 -8.95
N CYS A 301 12.60 -38.69 -8.81
CA CYS A 301 11.87 -39.70 -8.03
C CYS A 301 11.53 -40.96 -8.81
N ASP A 302 11.13 -40.83 -10.10
CA ASP A 302 10.69 -41.98 -10.90
C ASP A 302 11.83 -42.63 -11.69
N PHE A 303 12.82 -41.83 -12.15
CA PHE A 303 13.96 -42.33 -12.94
C PHE A 303 15.27 -42.40 -12.19
N GLY A 304 15.36 -41.84 -10.96
CA GLY A 304 16.61 -41.76 -10.19
C GLY A 304 17.71 -40.92 -10.87
N ARG A 305 17.34 -40.03 -11.81
CA ARG A 305 18.25 -39.19 -12.59
C ARG A 305 18.35 -37.82 -12.00
N LEU A 306 19.11 -37.74 -10.90
CA LEU A 306 19.34 -36.47 -10.17
C LEU A 306 20.07 -35.44 -11.03
N ASP A 307 20.96 -35.89 -11.96
CA ASP A 307 21.66 -35.03 -12.90
C ASP A 307 20.69 -34.22 -13.78
N LEU A 308 19.70 -34.89 -14.37
CA LEU A 308 18.66 -34.24 -15.19
C LEU A 308 17.73 -33.36 -14.35
N ALA A 309 17.38 -33.83 -13.15
CA ALA A 309 16.56 -33.06 -12.23
C ALA A 309 17.23 -31.73 -11.80
N ALA A 310 18.51 -31.80 -11.47
CA ALA A 310 19.31 -30.63 -11.12
C ALA A 310 19.39 -29.63 -12.27
N GLU A 311 19.60 -30.12 -13.52
CA GLU A 311 19.62 -29.27 -14.71
C GLU A 311 18.31 -28.50 -14.89
N GLN A 312 17.15 -29.17 -14.72
CA GLN A 312 15.85 -28.51 -14.83
C GLN A 312 15.64 -27.46 -13.73
N LEU A 313 16.06 -27.73 -12.49
CA LEU A 313 15.95 -26.80 -11.38
C LEU A 313 16.90 -25.60 -11.54
N GLU A 314 18.13 -25.80 -12.02
CA GLU A 314 19.05 -24.70 -12.32
C GLU A 314 18.51 -23.80 -13.45
N GLN A 315 17.88 -24.37 -14.47
CA GLN A 315 17.19 -23.58 -15.50
C GLN A 315 16.03 -22.76 -14.93
N LEU A 316 15.31 -23.25 -13.89
CA LEU A 316 14.28 -22.49 -13.18
C LEU A 316 14.88 -21.34 -12.39
N ILE A 317 15.96 -21.60 -11.67
CA ILE A 317 16.68 -20.58 -10.85
C ILE A 317 17.24 -19.47 -11.75
N ALA A 318 17.68 -19.82 -12.95
CA ALA A 318 18.23 -18.87 -13.94
C ALA A 318 17.14 -18.14 -14.75
N GLN A 319 15.84 -18.42 -14.53
CA GLN A 319 14.78 -17.72 -15.26
C GLN A 319 14.77 -16.21 -14.95
N PRO A 320 14.69 -15.36 -15.98
CA PRO A 320 14.64 -13.92 -15.77
C PRO A 320 13.36 -13.51 -15.02
N CYS A 321 13.49 -12.57 -14.11
CA CYS A 321 12.39 -11.98 -13.36
C CYS A 321 11.55 -12.96 -12.51
N ALA A 322 12.07 -14.16 -12.23
CA ALA A 322 11.42 -15.06 -11.29
C ALA A 322 11.40 -14.45 -9.88
N PRO A 323 10.28 -14.56 -9.13
CA PRO A 323 10.20 -14.03 -7.78
C PRO A 323 11.23 -14.70 -6.86
N GLU A 324 11.90 -13.92 -6.01
CA GLU A 324 12.92 -14.43 -5.05
C GLU A 324 12.39 -15.57 -4.17
N ALA A 325 11.13 -15.49 -3.76
CA ALA A 325 10.47 -16.55 -2.98
C ALA A 325 10.40 -17.88 -3.75
N GLN A 326 10.24 -17.84 -5.09
CA GLN A 326 10.24 -19.04 -5.91
C GLN A 326 11.66 -19.57 -6.12
N ILE A 327 12.63 -18.71 -6.37
CA ILE A 327 14.05 -19.09 -6.47
C ILE A 327 14.48 -19.80 -5.18
N THR A 328 14.16 -19.22 -4.03
CA THR A 328 14.44 -19.83 -2.71
C THR A 328 13.78 -21.21 -2.58
N ARG A 329 12.53 -21.35 -3.06
CA ARG A 329 11.82 -22.64 -3.04
C ARG A 329 12.51 -23.67 -3.92
N TRP A 330 12.96 -23.31 -5.13
CA TRP A 330 13.65 -24.22 -6.03
C TRP A 330 15.05 -24.62 -5.52
N LEU A 331 15.78 -23.69 -4.91
CA LEU A 331 17.05 -24.00 -4.23
C LEU A 331 16.84 -25.00 -3.09
N ASN A 332 15.81 -24.81 -2.26
CA ASN A 332 15.47 -25.75 -1.19
C ASN A 332 15.09 -27.13 -1.76
N LEU A 333 14.29 -27.17 -2.86
CA LEU A 333 13.92 -28.41 -3.53
C LEU A 333 15.15 -29.14 -4.09
N LEU A 334 16.06 -28.39 -4.73
CA LEU A 334 17.31 -28.95 -5.25
C LEU A 334 18.16 -29.54 -4.12
N ALA A 335 18.34 -28.82 -3.03
CA ALA A 335 19.10 -29.31 -1.87
C ALA A 335 18.45 -30.56 -1.22
N ASP A 336 17.12 -30.58 -1.14
CA ASP A 336 16.39 -31.76 -0.61
C ASP A 336 16.60 -33.00 -1.50
N LEU A 337 16.52 -32.87 -2.81
CA LEU A 337 16.78 -33.95 -3.76
C LEU A 337 18.23 -34.42 -3.71
N GLN A 338 19.20 -33.51 -3.62
CA GLN A 338 20.64 -33.83 -3.46
C GLN A 338 20.92 -34.63 -2.19
N ALA A 339 20.26 -34.24 -1.08
CA ALA A 339 20.44 -34.92 0.22
C ALA A 339 19.74 -36.29 0.26
N ARG A 340 18.51 -36.41 -0.27
CA ARG A 340 17.69 -37.63 -0.18
C ARG A 340 18.04 -38.66 -1.24
N GLU A 341 18.08 -38.25 -2.50
CA GLU A 341 18.27 -39.17 -3.62
C GLU A 341 19.76 -39.30 -3.99
N GLY A 342 20.52 -38.23 -3.88
CA GLY A 342 21.96 -38.22 -4.20
C GLY A 342 22.86 -38.63 -3.04
N GLY A 343 22.37 -38.55 -1.80
CA GLY A 343 23.18 -38.80 -0.59
C GLY A 343 24.33 -37.81 -0.39
N ASP A 344 24.39 -36.72 -1.15
CA ASP A 344 25.46 -35.72 -1.09
C ASP A 344 25.03 -34.51 -0.23
N VAL A 345 25.24 -34.64 1.06
CA VAL A 345 24.95 -33.60 2.04
C VAL A 345 25.84 -32.36 1.87
N ALA A 346 27.08 -32.55 1.33
CA ALA A 346 27.99 -31.43 1.13
C ALA A 346 27.50 -30.52 -0.02
N LEU A 347 27.07 -31.13 -1.12
CA LEU A 347 26.49 -30.40 -2.27
C LEU A 347 25.15 -29.73 -1.89
N ALA A 348 24.29 -30.42 -1.14
CA ALA A 348 23.04 -29.85 -0.64
C ALA A 348 23.29 -28.62 0.26
N ARG A 349 24.32 -28.68 1.12
CA ARG A 349 24.72 -27.53 1.94
C ARG A 349 25.17 -26.35 1.08
N GLN A 350 26.01 -26.58 0.08
CA GLN A 350 26.47 -25.54 -0.83
C GLN A 350 25.29 -24.87 -1.58
N THR A 351 24.30 -25.67 -1.99
CA THR A 351 23.06 -25.15 -2.62
C THR A 351 22.27 -24.27 -1.65
N LEU A 352 22.19 -24.64 -0.37
CA LEU A 352 21.50 -23.82 0.65
C LEU A 352 22.26 -22.54 1.00
N GLU A 353 23.60 -22.54 0.93
CA GLU A 353 24.43 -21.35 1.15
C GLU A 353 24.11 -20.26 0.11
N ARG A 354 23.72 -20.62 -1.13
CA ARG A 354 23.25 -19.67 -2.16
C ARG A 354 21.99 -18.91 -1.77
N ILE A 355 21.18 -19.40 -0.83
CA ILE A 355 20.00 -18.70 -0.30
C ILE A 355 20.41 -17.58 0.65
N ILE A 356 21.50 -17.80 1.42
CA ILE A 356 21.96 -16.89 2.46
C ILE A 356 22.76 -15.74 1.88
N GLU A 357 23.41 -15.95 0.72
CA GLU A 357 24.20 -14.96 -0.02
C GLU A 357 23.52 -14.49 -1.33
N PRO A 358 22.31 -13.92 -1.29
CA PRO A 358 21.67 -13.41 -2.50
C PRO A 358 22.32 -12.09 -2.89
N GLY A 359 23.40 -12.10 -3.66
CA GLY A 359 23.89 -10.85 -4.21
C GLY A 359 25.40 -10.67 -4.41
N LEU A 360 26.24 -11.68 -4.22
CA LEU A 360 27.69 -11.53 -4.47
C LEU A 360 28.17 -12.00 -5.86
N GLU A 361 27.36 -12.75 -6.60
CA GLU A 361 27.75 -13.23 -7.94
C GLU A 361 27.35 -12.29 -9.11
N GLY A 362 26.73 -11.13 -8.84
CA GLY A 362 26.34 -10.15 -9.87
C GLY A 362 27.17 -8.88 -9.92
N ILE A 363 28.19 -8.75 -9.08
CA ILE A 363 29.15 -7.63 -9.14
C ILE A 363 30.44 -8.15 -9.79
N ASP A 364 30.43 -8.24 -11.11
CA ASP A 364 31.64 -8.30 -11.88
C ASP A 364 32.38 -6.94 -11.70
N VAL A 365 33.37 -6.94 -10.82
CA VAL A 365 34.27 -5.82 -10.63
C VAL A 365 35.15 -5.75 -11.87
N GLY A 366 34.60 -5.20 -12.94
CA GLY A 366 35.37 -4.70 -14.08
C GLY A 366 36.20 -3.53 -13.59
N GLY A 367 37.30 -3.86 -12.95
CA GLY A 367 38.41 -2.94 -12.75
C GLY A 367 39.35 -3.04 -13.94
N GLU A 368 39.41 -2.00 -14.74
CA GLU A 368 40.64 -1.35 -15.22
C GLU A 368 40.28 -0.12 -16.06
#